data_b184dc4dbf3f753d69f9e661e4f38c68
#
_entry.id   b184dc4dbf3f753d69f9e661e4f38c68
#
_cell.length_a   1.000
_cell.length_b   1.000
_cell.length_c   1.000
_cell.angle_alpha   90.00
_cell.angle_beta   90.00
_cell.angle_gamma   90.00
#
_symmetry.space_group_name_H-M   'P 1'
#
loop_
_entity.id
_entity.type
_entity.pdbx_description
1 polymer ?
#
loop_
_entity_poly.entity_id
_entity_poly.type
_entity_poly.pdbx_seq_one_letter_code
_entity_poly.pdbx_strand_id
1 'polypeptide(L)'
;MFGSKIAIVTGRGSLSARQSLKDLFDEFDVKNSRFLEDEPREMAKPNPDPLVASIRGMGGSCSLFVGDSMEDCMMAKKTDSLGVPTLFCGIYGTSRNPDEKRAFFGEKGADIVLESVSLLPKTLNLVRA
;
A
#
# COMPACT_ATOMS: atom_id res chain seq x y z
N MET A 1 -19.81 0.23 10.06
CA MET A 1 -18.96 -0.19 8.96
C MET A 1 -18.36 1.00 8.25
N PHE A 2 -17.14 0.87 7.79
CA PHE A 2 -16.41 2.02 7.26
C PHE A 2 -16.60 2.25 5.77
N GLY A 3 -17.24 1.30 5.07
CA GLY A 3 -17.49 1.44 3.63
C GLY A 3 -16.23 1.47 2.76
N SER A 4 -15.07 1.22 3.35
CA SER A 4 -13.80 1.23 2.64
C SER A 4 -13.61 -0.03 1.82
N LYS A 5 -12.99 0.13 0.66
CA LYS A 5 -12.56 -1.00 -0.16
C LYS A 5 -11.08 -1.21 0.01
N ILE A 6 -10.63 -2.43 -0.16
CA ILE A 6 -9.21 -2.76 -0.06
C ILE A 6 -8.74 -3.41 -1.36
N ALA A 7 -7.56 -3.02 -1.82
CA ALA A 7 -6.96 -3.54 -3.03
C ALA A 7 -5.47 -3.76 -2.80
N ILE A 8 -4.85 -4.46 -3.74
CA ILE A 8 -3.43 -4.78 -3.71
C ILE A 8 -2.74 -4.04 -4.85
N VAL A 9 -1.63 -3.36 -4.54
CA VAL A 9 -0.71 -2.83 -5.55
C VAL A 9 0.67 -3.33 -5.18
N THR A 10 1.15 -4.33 -5.90
CA THR A 10 2.37 -5.06 -5.52
C THR A 10 3.27 -5.30 -6.71
N GLY A 11 4.57 -5.38 -6.46
CA GLY A 11 5.53 -5.81 -7.46
C GLY A 11 5.41 -7.28 -7.82
N ARG A 12 4.68 -8.07 -7.04
CA ARG A 12 4.47 -9.49 -7.31
C ARG A 12 3.48 -9.71 -8.45
N GLY A 13 3.54 -10.92 -9.03
CA GLY A 13 2.52 -11.36 -9.99
C GLY A 13 1.27 -11.86 -9.27
N SER A 14 0.16 -11.92 -10.00
CA SER A 14 -1.13 -12.34 -9.43
C SER A 14 -1.09 -13.76 -8.89
N LEU A 15 -0.40 -14.68 -9.57
CA LEU A 15 -0.30 -16.06 -9.13
C LEU A 15 0.44 -16.17 -7.80
N SER A 16 1.57 -15.46 -7.66
CA SER A 16 2.35 -15.43 -6.43
C SER A 16 1.55 -14.83 -5.27
N ALA A 17 0.84 -13.73 -5.53
CA ALA A 17 0.01 -13.07 -4.52
C ALA A 17 -1.13 -14.00 -4.07
N ARG A 18 -1.78 -14.67 -5.01
CA ARG A 18 -2.85 -15.62 -4.70
C ARG A 18 -2.34 -16.77 -3.83
N GLN A 19 -1.16 -17.30 -4.15
CA GLN A 19 -0.56 -18.38 -3.36
C GLN A 19 -0.21 -17.95 -1.94
N SER A 20 0.26 -16.71 -1.77
CA SER A 20 0.63 -16.19 -0.45
C SER A 20 -0.59 -15.86 0.42
N LEU A 21 -1.63 -15.32 -0.17
CA LEU A 21 -2.82 -14.86 0.57
C LEU A 21 -3.90 -15.92 0.71
N LYS A 22 -3.87 -16.93 -0.17
CA LYS A 22 -4.84 -18.04 -0.15
C LYS A 22 -6.27 -17.49 -0.11
N ASP A 23 -7.07 -17.90 0.89
CA ASP A 23 -8.46 -17.49 1.00
C ASP A 23 -8.64 -15.98 1.20
N LEU A 24 -7.63 -15.31 1.73
CA LEU A 24 -7.68 -13.86 1.93
C LEU A 24 -7.63 -13.08 0.61
N PHE A 25 -7.15 -13.71 -0.46
CA PHE A 25 -7.02 -13.04 -1.75
C PHE A 25 -8.35 -12.46 -2.23
N ASP A 26 -9.43 -13.20 -2.05
CA ASP A 26 -10.75 -12.79 -2.52
C ASP A 26 -11.42 -11.73 -1.64
N GLU A 27 -10.83 -11.43 -0.48
CA GLU A 27 -11.28 -10.32 0.37
C GLU A 27 -10.91 -8.95 -0.21
N PHE A 28 -9.99 -8.94 -1.16
CA PHE A 28 -9.56 -7.71 -1.83
C PHE A 28 -10.37 -7.47 -3.10
N ASP A 29 -10.46 -6.22 -3.50
CA ASP A 29 -11.01 -5.84 -4.80
C ASP A 29 -9.98 -6.21 -5.88
N VAL A 30 -9.99 -7.47 -6.32
CA VAL A 30 -8.99 -8.01 -7.24
C VAL A 30 -9.06 -7.31 -8.60
N LYS A 31 -10.24 -6.94 -9.04
CA LYS A 31 -10.44 -6.24 -10.31
C LYS A 31 -9.66 -4.93 -10.38
N ASN A 32 -9.58 -4.22 -9.27
CA ASN A 32 -8.89 -2.94 -9.17
C ASN A 32 -7.51 -3.06 -8.52
N SER A 33 -7.05 -4.27 -8.28
CA SER A 33 -5.69 -4.53 -7.82
C SER A 33 -4.72 -4.56 -9.00
N ARG A 34 -3.45 -4.28 -8.72
CA ARG A 34 -2.41 -4.27 -9.75
C ARG A 34 -1.26 -5.18 -9.33
N PHE A 35 -0.91 -6.09 -10.22
CA PHE A 35 0.16 -7.08 -10.00
C PHE A 35 1.24 -6.79 -11.02
N LEU A 36 2.25 -6.01 -10.62
CA LEU A 36 3.13 -5.33 -11.55
C LEU A 36 4.11 -6.24 -12.27
N GLU A 37 4.38 -7.44 -11.72
CA GLU A 37 5.18 -8.43 -12.43
C GLU A 37 4.48 -8.90 -13.70
N ASP A 38 3.15 -8.88 -13.73
CA ASP A 38 2.33 -9.29 -14.86
C ASP A 38 2.13 -8.15 -15.88
N GLU A 39 2.69 -6.98 -15.61
CA GLU A 39 2.48 -5.77 -16.41
C GLU A 39 3.79 -5.29 -17.04
N PRO A 40 3.74 -4.34 -17.99
CA PRO A 40 4.96 -3.78 -18.57
C PRO A 40 5.89 -3.21 -17.51
N ARG A 41 7.19 -3.34 -17.72
CA ARG A 41 8.21 -2.95 -16.76
C ARG A 41 8.12 -1.49 -16.33
N GLU A 42 7.70 -0.60 -17.22
CA GLU A 42 7.56 0.82 -16.92
C GLU A 42 6.49 1.09 -15.86
N MET A 43 5.60 0.13 -15.59
CA MET A 43 4.58 0.25 -14.55
C MET A 43 5.11 -0.09 -13.16
N ALA A 44 6.36 -0.54 -13.05
CA ALA A 44 6.95 -0.89 -11.77
C ALA A 44 7.05 0.33 -10.83
N LYS A 45 6.97 0.06 -9.54
CA LYS A 45 7.19 1.09 -8.52
C LYS A 45 8.55 1.74 -8.74
N PRO A 46 8.68 3.02 -8.54
CA PRO A 46 7.76 3.96 -7.90
C PRO A 46 6.81 4.72 -8.83
N ASN A 47 6.57 4.23 -10.04
CA ASN A 47 5.61 4.86 -10.96
C ASN A 47 4.23 4.96 -10.26
N PRO A 48 3.63 6.16 -10.15
CA PRO A 48 2.36 6.32 -9.44
C PRO A 48 1.14 5.80 -10.20
N ASP A 49 1.24 5.59 -11.50
CA ASP A 49 0.10 5.25 -12.35
C ASP A 49 -0.72 4.05 -11.86
N PRO A 50 -0.08 2.91 -11.45
CA PRO A 50 -0.85 1.78 -10.97
C PRO A 50 -1.65 2.09 -9.71
N LEU A 51 -1.09 2.87 -8.79
CA LEU A 51 -1.79 3.24 -7.56
C LEU A 51 -2.96 4.18 -7.88
N VAL A 52 -2.73 5.18 -8.73
CA VAL A 52 -3.79 6.09 -9.19
C VAL A 52 -4.93 5.31 -9.82
N ALA A 53 -4.61 4.38 -10.72
CA ALA A 53 -5.61 3.55 -11.41
C ALA A 53 -6.42 2.71 -10.43
N SER A 54 -5.75 2.11 -9.44
CA SER A 54 -6.41 1.30 -8.42
C SER A 54 -7.40 2.14 -7.60
N ILE A 55 -6.97 3.31 -7.12
CA ILE A 55 -7.82 4.20 -6.32
C ILE A 55 -9.04 4.64 -7.12
N ARG A 56 -8.84 5.08 -8.35
CA ARG A 56 -9.92 5.54 -9.22
C ARG A 56 -10.87 4.42 -9.60
N GLY A 57 -10.32 3.24 -9.88
CA GLY A 57 -11.13 2.08 -10.21
C GLY A 57 -12.06 1.65 -9.09
N MET A 58 -11.64 1.84 -7.85
CA MET A 58 -12.49 1.56 -6.68
C MET A 58 -13.48 2.67 -6.38
N GLY A 59 -13.45 3.77 -7.13
CA GLY A 59 -14.32 4.91 -6.88
C GLY A 59 -13.87 5.75 -5.68
N GLY A 60 -12.63 5.56 -5.22
CA GLY A 60 -12.11 6.30 -4.08
C GLY A 60 -11.64 7.70 -4.43
N SER A 61 -11.80 8.63 -3.50
CA SER A 61 -11.29 9.98 -3.62
C SER A 61 -10.00 10.19 -2.83
N CYS A 62 -9.71 9.30 -1.88
CA CYS A 62 -8.49 9.32 -1.10
C CYS A 62 -8.14 7.89 -0.68
N SER A 63 -6.90 7.68 -0.29
CA SER A 63 -6.44 6.35 0.08
C SER A 63 -5.39 6.37 1.17
N LEU A 64 -5.22 5.22 1.80
CA LEU A 64 -4.09 4.93 2.65
C LEU A 64 -3.32 3.79 1.97
N PHE A 65 -2.08 4.05 1.60
CA PHE A 65 -1.20 3.04 1.00
C PHE A 65 -0.26 2.50 2.08
N VAL A 66 -0.24 1.19 2.22
CA VAL A 66 0.59 0.51 3.23
C VAL A 66 1.71 -0.23 2.52
N GLY A 67 2.93 0.02 2.92
CA GLY A 67 4.07 -0.65 2.29
C GLY A 67 5.31 -0.69 3.18
N ASP A 68 6.29 -1.47 2.77
CA ASP A 68 7.51 -1.67 3.55
C ASP A 68 8.79 -1.25 2.80
N SER A 69 8.65 -0.64 1.62
CA SER A 69 9.79 -0.28 0.81
C SER A 69 9.86 1.22 0.52
N MET A 70 11.05 1.66 0.07
CA MET A 70 11.26 3.04 -0.39
C MET A 70 10.38 3.34 -1.60
N GLU A 71 10.27 2.38 -2.51
CA GLU A 71 9.47 2.52 -3.73
C GLU A 71 7.99 2.70 -3.39
N ASP A 72 7.49 2.02 -2.36
CA ASP A 72 6.12 2.19 -1.88
C ASP A 72 5.90 3.62 -1.40
N CYS A 73 6.81 4.13 -0.59
CA CYS A 73 6.74 5.49 -0.07
C CYS A 73 6.75 6.51 -1.21
N MET A 74 7.65 6.35 -2.16
CA MET A 74 7.76 7.25 -3.31
C MET A 74 6.51 7.20 -4.18
N MET A 75 5.97 6.00 -4.41
CA MET A 75 4.73 5.83 -5.17
C MET A 75 3.57 6.58 -4.53
N ALA A 76 3.41 6.45 -3.21
CA ALA A 76 2.37 7.15 -2.47
C ALA A 76 2.55 8.67 -2.54
N LYS A 77 3.76 9.15 -2.35
CA LYS A 77 4.04 10.60 -2.38
C LYS A 77 3.81 11.19 -3.76
N LYS A 78 4.20 10.49 -4.82
CA LYS A 78 3.95 10.93 -6.19
C LYS A 78 2.44 10.97 -6.49
N THR A 79 1.71 9.96 -6.04
CA THR A 79 0.25 9.89 -6.22
C THR A 79 -0.43 11.08 -5.54
N ASP A 80 -0.03 11.38 -4.31
CA ASP A 80 -0.55 12.52 -3.58
C ASP A 80 -0.26 13.83 -4.32
N SER A 81 0.94 14.00 -4.85
CA SER A 81 1.34 15.21 -5.56
C SER A 81 0.60 15.40 -6.88
N LEU A 82 0.03 14.33 -7.44
CA LEU A 82 -0.77 14.39 -8.65
C LEU A 82 -2.23 14.80 -8.39
N GLY A 83 -2.58 15.09 -7.15
CA GLY A 83 -3.92 15.50 -6.78
C GLY A 83 -4.85 14.37 -6.39
N VAL A 84 -4.30 13.17 -6.16
CA VAL A 84 -5.04 12.02 -5.63
C VAL A 84 -4.61 11.86 -4.17
N PRO A 85 -5.37 12.40 -3.20
CA PRO A 85 -4.95 12.41 -1.80
C PRO A 85 -4.61 11.01 -1.30
N THR A 86 -3.37 10.84 -0.85
CA THR A 86 -2.84 9.54 -0.44
C THR A 86 -1.97 9.70 0.79
N LEU A 87 -2.33 8.99 1.85
CA LEU A 87 -1.50 8.86 3.03
C LEU A 87 -0.64 7.61 2.87
N PHE A 88 0.55 7.62 3.45
CA PHE A 88 1.42 6.47 3.43
C PHE A 88 1.69 5.95 4.84
N CYS A 89 1.51 4.64 5.01
CA CYS A 89 1.87 3.92 6.22
C CYS A 89 3.08 3.03 5.94
N GLY A 90 4.21 3.36 6.55
CA GLY A 90 5.44 2.59 6.41
C GLY A 90 5.53 1.51 7.47
N ILE A 91 5.79 0.28 7.04
CA ILE A 91 5.98 -0.88 7.93
C ILE A 91 7.47 -1.20 7.98
N TYR A 92 8.06 -1.18 9.16
CA TYR A 92 9.51 -1.36 9.30
C TYR A 92 9.93 -2.67 9.95
N GLY A 93 9.04 -3.39 10.60
CA GLY A 93 9.41 -4.56 11.40
C GLY A 93 9.94 -5.75 10.60
N THR A 94 9.64 -5.80 9.30
CA THR A 94 10.15 -6.88 8.41
C THR A 94 11.51 -6.56 7.80
N SER A 95 12.05 -5.39 8.06
CA SER A 95 13.34 -4.97 7.52
C SER A 95 14.50 -5.67 8.26
N ARG A 96 15.62 -5.86 7.56
CA ARG A 96 16.85 -6.33 8.18
C ARG A 96 17.41 -5.31 9.17
N ASN A 97 17.15 -4.03 8.92
CA ASN A 97 17.55 -2.93 9.79
C ASN A 97 16.31 -2.12 10.16
N PRO A 98 15.50 -2.61 11.13
CA PRO A 98 14.23 -1.94 11.46
C PRO A 98 14.39 -0.49 11.89
N ASP A 99 15.38 -0.19 12.71
CA ASP A 99 15.61 1.18 13.20
C ASP A 99 15.95 2.14 12.08
N GLU A 100 16.77 1.69 11.13
CA GLU A 100 17.14 2.48 9.97
C GLU A 100 15.93 2.73 9.06
N LYS A 101 15.14 1.70 8.84
CA LYS A 101 13.91 1.81 8.02
C LYS A 101 12.91 2.75 8.68
N ARG A 102 12.75 2.64 9.99
CA ARG A 102 11.86 3.52 10.75
C ARG A 102 12.29 4.97 10.61
N ALA A 103 13.59 5.24 10.77
CA ALA A 103 14.13 6.59 10.62
C ALA A 103 13.94 7.11 9.19
N PHE A 104 14.13 6.25 8.20
CA PHE A 104 13.93 6.59 6.79
C PHE A 104 12.51 7.05 6.53
N PHE A 105 11.51 6.28 6.98
CA PHE A 105 10.12 6.64 6.76
C PHE A 105 9.75 7.95 7.45
N GLY A 106 10.25 8.18 8.65
CA GLY A 106 10.05 9.44 9.36
C GLY A 106 10.62 10.62 8.59
N GLU A 107 11.84 10.46 8.08
CA GLU A 107 12.53 11.50 7.30
C GLU A 107 11.83 11.81 5.98
N LYS A 108 11.30 10.79 5.32
CA LYS A 108 10.62 10.94 4.03
C LYS A 108 9.15 11.37 4.16
N GLY A 109 8.69 11.59 5.38
CA GLY A 109 7.35 12.14 5.60
C GLY A 109 6.23 11.12 5.51
N ALA A 110 6.49 9.87 5.88
CA ALA A 110 5.41 8.90 6.04
C ALA A 110 4.42 9.42 7.08
N ASP A 111 3.14 9.28 6.80
CA ASP A 111 2.09 9.79 7.68
C ASP A 111 1.91 8.91 8.91
N ILE A 112 2.12 7.62 8.75
CA ILE A 112 2.06 6.63 9.82
C ILE A 112 3.28 5.72 9.65
N VAL A 113 3.91 5.35 10.77
CA VAL A 113 5.05 4.41 10.75
C VAL A 113 4.80 3.38 11.83
N LEU A 114 4.69 2.11 11.43
CA LEU A 114 4.35 1.02 12.33
C LEU A 114 5.33 -0.15 12.19
N GLU A 115 5.51 -0.88 13.27
CA GLU A 115 6.33 -2.10 13.25
C GLU A 115 5.69 -3.18 12.40
N SER A 116 4.36 -3.34 12.50
CA SER A 116 3.61 -4.38 11.81
C SER A 116 2.28 -3.86 11.33
N VAL A 117 1.81 -4.38 10.19
CA VAL A 117 0.50 -4.05 9.65
C VAL A 117 -0.62 -4.46 10.61
N SER A 118 -0.39 -5.43 11.48
CA SER A 118 -1.38 -5.87 12.47
C SER A 118 -1.74 -4.77 13.47
N LEU A 119 -0.91 -3.73 13.60
CA LEU A 119 -1.17 -2.58 14.46
C LEU A 119 -2.05 -1.53 13.79
N LEU A 120 -2.28 -1.65 12.50
CA LEU A 120 -2.99 -0.63 11.72
C LEU A 120 -4.44 -0.44 12.15
N PRO A 121 -5.25 -1.49 12.34
CA PRO A 121 -6.64 -1.31 12.76
C PRO A 121 -6.78 -0.49 14.03
N LYS A 122 -5.94 -0.76 15.02
CA LYS A 122 -5.94 -0.04 16.29
C LYS A 122 -5.52 1.42 16.09
N THR A 123 -4.47 1.63 15.28
CA THR A 123 -3.96 2.97 14.98
C THR A 123 -5.01 3.84 14.29
N LEU A 124 -5.79 3.25 13.38
CA LEU A 124 -6.86 3.94 12.67
C LEU A 124 -8.16 3.98 13.45
N ASN A 125 -8.16 3.43 14.68
CA ASN A 125 -9.33 3.39 15.52
C ASN A 125 -10.50 2.61 14.89
N LEU A 126 -10.16 1.57 14.12
CA LEU A 126 -11.12 0.72 13.43
C LEU A 126 -11.64 -0.41 14.31
N VAL A 127 -10.92 -0.70 15.40
CA VAL A 127 -11.30 -1.74 16.34
C VAL A 127 -11.97 -1.08 17.53
N ARG A 128 -13.18 -1.51 17.84
CA ARG A 128 -13.88 -1.00 19.03
C ARG A 128 -13.35 -1.68 20.27
N ALA A 129 -13.16 -0.88 21.27
CA ALA A 129 -12.72 -1.37 22.58
C ALA A 129 -13.83 -2.24 23.20
#